data_220bbc52fb2830c048651bc9119d49e6
#
_entry.id   220bbc52fb2830c048651bc9119d49e6
#
_cell.length_a   1.000
_cell.length_b   1.000
_cell.length_c   1.000
_cell.angle_alpha   90.00
_cell.angle_beta   90.00
_cell.angle_gamma   90.00
#
_symmetry.space_group_name_H-M   'P 1'
#
loop_
_entity.id
_entity.type
_entity.pdbx_description
1 polymer ?
#
loop_
_entity_poly.entity_id
_entity_poly.type
_entity_poly.pdbx_seq_one_letter_code
_entity_poly.pdbx_strand_id
1 'polypeptide(L)'
;SLLAVPLYQDKPQYQSYLIRSKSGTPSIQGWNDLRDRVLAYSDPLSNSGWLVAQAQLTKVNLKSRDLKRTFFAHGHRNVVEAVAARLADAGSVDGYVWETMRLQGMNAVTMTEVVWKSEFFGFPPLVTRKGVSHPYFEKLQTALLAMPQDEGGQALLRAMNLNGFTNGTPKMFDSIRLQAKSISVPAA
;
A
#
# COMPACT_ATOMS: atom_id res chain seq x y z
N SER A 1 2.00 -8.17 19.10
CA SER A 1 0.55 -8.03 19.35
C SER A 1 -0.03 -6.89 18.54
N LEU A 2 -1.25 -7.05 18.04
CA LEU A 2 -1.98 -6.02 17.32
C LEU A 2 -2.41 -4.91 18.28
N LEU A 3 -1.98 -3.68 18.05
CA LEU A 3 -2.24 -2.55 18.95
C LEU A 3 -3.48 -1.76 18.50
N ALA A 4 -3.48 -1.27 17.26
CA ALA A 4 -4.60 -0.54 16.67
C ALA A 4 -4.51 -0.56 15.15
N VAL A 5 -5.61 -0.28 14.48
CA VAL A 5 -5.69 -0.15 13.03
C VAL A 5 -6.11 1.27 12.68
N PRO A 6 -5.35 1.98 11.83
CA PRO A 6 -5.74 3.31 11.36
C PRO A 6 -7.07 3.30 10.62
N LEU A 7 -7.81 4.40 10.75
CA LEU A 7 -9.02 4.68 9.98
C LEU A 7 -8.69 5.68 8.87
N TYR A 8 -8.86 5.24 7.64
CA TYR A 8 -8.77 6.07 6.45
C TYR A 8 -10.15 6.17 5.79
N GLN A 9 -10.66 7.39 5.61
CA GLN A 9 -12.05 7.62 5.18
C GLN A 9 -13.06 6.84 6.05
N ASP A 10 -12.84 6.91 7.37
CA ASP A 10 -13.62 6.24 8.41
C ASP A 10 -13.66 4.71 8.35
N LYS A 11 -12.76 4.08 7.57
CA LYS A 11 -12.67 2.63 7.43
C LYS A 11 -11.26 2.13 7.73
N PRO A 12 -11.12 0.97 8.39
CA PRO A 12 -9.83 0.35 8.67
C PRO A 12 -9.31 -0.42 7.45
N GLN A 13 -9.39 0.18 6.27
CA GLN A 13 -9.14 -0.46 4.99
C GLN A 13 -8.43 0.47 4.02
N TYR A 14 -7.70 -0.12 3.08
CA TYR A 14 -7.01 0.58 2.00
C TYR A 14 -6.98 -0.28 0.74
N GLN A 15 -6.52 0.28 -0.36
CA GLN A 15 -6.36 -0.40 -1.65
C GLN A 15 -4.92 -0.31 -2.15
N SER A 16 -4.50 -1.29 -2.93
CA SER A 16 -3.31 -1.18 -3.78
C SER A 16 -3.69 -0.54 -5.11
N TYR A 17 -2.83 0.34 -5.61
CA TYR A 17 -2.98 0.96 -6.91
C TYR A 17 -1.87 0.51 -7.86
N LEU A 18 -2.22 0.29 -9.12
CA LEU A 18 -1.28 0.30 -10.23
C LEU A 18 -1.29 1.72 -10.82
N ILE A 19 -0.13 2.35 -10.82
CA ILE A 19 0.07 3.69 -11.41
C ILE A 19 0.97 3.59 -12.64
N ARG A 20 0.81 4.53 -13.57
CA ARG A 20 1.71 4.73 -14.71
C ARG A 20 2.14 6.19 -14.83
N SER A 21 3.16 6.46 -15.64
CA SER A 21 3.49 7.83 -16.04
C SER A 21 2.47 8.36 -17.04
N LYS A 22 2.02 9.60 -16.87
CA LYS A 22 1.11 10.27 -17.82
C LYS A 22 1.75 10.50 -19.19
N SER A 23 3.05 10.77 -19.21
CA SER A 23 3.78 11.20 -20.42
C SER A 23 4.53 10.08 -21.15
N GLY A 24 4.63 8.89 -20.57
CA GLY A 24 5.56 7.88 -21.07
C GLY A 24 4.92 6.65 -21.71
N THR A 25 3.78 6.19 -21.23
CA THR A 25 3.22 4.88 -21.59
C THR A 25 1.70 4.86 -21.61
N PRO A 26 1.06 5.61 -22.53
CA PRO A 26 -0.40 5.68 -22.61
C PRO A 26 -1.06 4.32 -22.92
N SER A 27 -0.28 3.34 -23.37
CA SER A 27 -0.74 1.97 -23.65
C SER A 27 -0.98 1.13 -22.40
N ILE A 28 -0.44 1.50 -21.22
CA ILE A 28 -0.68 0.76 -19.97
C ILE A 28 -2.04 1.19 -19.40
N GLN A 29 -3.02 0.29 -19.48
CA GLN A 29 -4.36 0.46 -18.90
C GLN A 29 -4.61 -0.52 -17.75
N GLY A 30 -3.73 -1.49 -17.57
CA GLY A 30 -3.83 -2.50 -16.53
C GLY A 30 -2.66 -3.48 -16.53
N TRP A 31 -2.81 -4.55 -15.75
CA TRP A 31 -1.76 -5.55 -15.55
C TRP A 31 -1.40 -6.33 -16.82
N ASN A 32 -2.33 -6.49 -17.77
CA ASN A 32 -2.10 -7.18 -19.05
C ASN A 32 -1.07 -6.47 -19.94
N ASP A 33 -0.89 -5.16 -19.75
CA ASP A 33 -0.08 -4.31 -20.62
C ASP A 33 1.38 -4.18 -20.14
N LEU A 34 1.76 -4.96 -19.12
CA LEU A 34 3.07 -4.85 -18.48
C LEU A 34 4.18 -5.69 -19.15
N ARG A 35 3.87 -6.49 -20.18
CA ARG A 35 4.89 -7.22 -20.94
C ARG A 35 5.93 -6.25 -21.50
N ASP A 36 7.21 -6.58 -21.31
CA ASP A 36 8.36 -5.77 -21.73
C ASP A 36 8.40 -4.35 -21.12
N ARG A 37 7.72 -4.14 -19.99
CA ARG A 37 7.71 -2.88 -19.24
C ARG A 37 8.56 -2.95 -17.98
N VAL A 38 8.98 -1.78 -17.49
CA VAL A 38 9.68 -1.65 -16.21
C VAL A 38 8.65 -1.40 -15.11
N LEU A 39 8.61 -2.29 -14.11
CA LEU A 39 7.67 -2.21 -12.98
C LEU A 39 8.43 -1.97 -11.68
N ALA A 40 8.06 -0.90 -10.96
CA ALA A 40 8.59 -0.59 -9.64
C ALA A 40 7.71 -1.17 -8.53
N TYR A 41 8.35 -1.76 -7.52
CA TYR A 41 7.75 -2.21 -6.27
C TYR A 41 8.21 -1.35 -5.10
N SER A 42 7.42 -1.29 -4.03
CA SER A 42 7.83 -0.53 -2.84
C SER A 42 8.83 -1.29 -1.98
N ASP A 43 8.46 -2.48 -1.50
CA ASP A 43 9.25 -3.30 -0.58
C ASP A 43 8.83 -4.77 -0.69
N PRO A 44 9.76 -5.75 -0.52
CA PRO A 44 9.45 -7.17 -0.61
C PRO A 44 8.40 -7.67 0.40
N LEU A 45 8.25 -6.98 1.52
CA LEU A 45 7.28 -7.32 2.57
C LEU A 45 5.96 -6.53 2.46
N SER A 46 5.82 -5.69 1.43
CA SER A 46 4.62 -4.89 1.23
C SER A 46 3.49 -5.70 0.59
N ASN A 47 2.29 -5.64 1.17
CA ASN A 47 1.09 -6.16 0.51
C ASN A 47 0.79 -5.37 -0.76
N SER A 48 0.52 -4.07 -0.65
CA SER A 48 0.10 -3.23 -1.77
C SER A 48 1.20 -2.96 -2.79
N GLY A 49 2.46 -2.92 -2.36
CA GLY A 49 3.59 -2.57 -3.22
C GLY A 49 4.32 -3.77 -3.83
N TRP A 50 3.95 -5.00 -3.48
CA TRP A 50 4.58 -6.20 -4.03
C TRP A 50 3.63 -7.40 -4.13
N LEU A 51 3.01 -7.84 -3.01
CA LEU A 51 2.23 -9.08 -2.97
C LEU A 51 1.02 -9.02 -3.93
N VAL A 52 0.30 -7.89 -3.93
CA VAL A 52 -0.82 -7.65 -4.86
C VAL A 52 -0.34 -7.72 -6.31
N ALA A 53 0.81 -7.10 -6.61
CA ALA A 53 1.38 -7.15 -7.96
C ALA A 53 1.69 -8.59 -8.40
N GLN A 54 2.30 -9.41 -7.54
CA GLN A 54 2.57 -10.82 -7.84
C GLN A 54 1.29 -11.59 -8.14
N ALA A 55 0.23 -11.38 -7.33
CA ALA A 55 -1.06 -12.02 -7.54
C ALA A 55 -1.70 -11.61 -8.87
N GLN A 56 -1.65 -10.32 -9.21
CA GLN A 56 -2.23 -9.82 -10.46
C GLN A 56 -1.44 -10.28 -11.68
N LEU A 57 -0.11 -10.23 -11.65
CA LEU A 57 0.74 -10.75 -12.72
C LEU A 57 0.44 -12.24 -12.97
N THR A 58 0.28 -13.03 -11.91
CA THR A 58 -0.10 -14.45 -12.02
C THR A 58 -1.47 -14.61 -12.69
N LYS A 59 -2.47 -13.80 -12.33
CA LYS A 59 -3.81 -13.85 -12.94
C LYS A 59 -3.80 -13.56 -14.44
N VAL A 60 -2.89 -12.71 -14.90
CA VAL A 60 -2.75 -12.35 -16.32
C VAL A 60 -1.67 -13.18 -17.03
N ASN A 61 -1.19 -14.26 -16.40
CA ASN A 61 -0.16 -15.16 -16.94
C ASN A 61 1.16 -14.44 -17.31
N LEU A 62 1.52 -13.39 -16.57
CA LEU A 62 2.83 -12.75 -16.68
C LEU A 62 3.71 -13.21 -15.52
N LYS A 63 4.98 -13.51 -15.85
CA LYS A 63 6.05 -13.82 -14.90
C LYS A 63 7.05 -12.65 -14.88
N SER A 64 7.87 -12.57 -13.84
CA SER A 64 8.92 -11.52 -13.76
C SER A 64 9.83 -11.47 -14.99
N ARG A 65 10.10 -12.62 -15.62
CA ARG A 65 10.90 -12.71 -16.88
C ARG A 65 10.20 -12.13 -18.11
N ASP A 66 8.88 -11.93 -18.06
CA ASP A 66 8.10 -11.34 -19.15
C ASP A 66 8.07 -9.81 -19.07
N LEU A 67 8.58 -9.26 -17.96
CA LEU A 67 8.79 -7.83 -17.77
C LEU A 67 10.20 -7.46 -18.23
N LYS A 68 10.37 -6.25 -18.72
CA LYS A 68 11.69 -5.74 -19.10
C LYS A 68 12.64 -5.67 -17.90
N ARG A 69 12.14 -5.20 -16.76
CA ARG A 69 12.86 -5.12 -15.49
C ARG A 69 11.89 -4.87 -14.34
N THR A 70 12.25 -5.35 -13.17
CA THR A 70 11.60 -4.97 -11.90
C THR A 70 12.65 -4.47 -10.92
N PHE A 71 12.25 -3.60 -10.00
CA PHE A 71 13.11 -3.18 -8.89
C PHE A 71 12.28 -2.73 -7.69
N PHE A 72 12.91 -2.73 -6.51
CA PHE A 72 12.34 -2.18 -5.29
C PHE A 72 12.83 -0.75 -5.07
N ALA A 73 11.90 0.17 -4.89
CA ALA A 73 12.19 1.59 -4.64
C ALA A 73 12.33 1.91 -3.14
N HIS A 74 12.13 0.91 -2.27
CA HIS A 74 12.23 1.01 -0.80
C HIS A 74 11.29 2.05 -0.17
N GLY A 75 10.10 2.19 -0.72
CA GLY A 75 9.04 3.05 -0.18
C GLY A 75 7.99 3.40 -1.23
N HIS A 76 6.74 3.59 -0.80
CA HIS A 76 5.63 3.91 -1.70
C HIS A 76 5.82 5.27 -2.38
N ARG A 77 6.30 6.28 -1.64
CA ARG A 77 6.62 7.59 -2.19
C ARG A 77 7.67 7.48 -3.31
N ASN A 78 8.71 6.71 -3.07
CA ASN A 78 9.77 6.51 -4.06
C ASN A 78 9.26 5.79 -5.32
N VAL A 79 8.26 4.89 -5.21
CA VAL A 79 7.60 4.29 -6.38
C VAL A 79 6.93 5.36 -7.23
N VAL A 80 6.17 6.27 -6.60
CA VAL A 80 5.51 7.37 -7.30
C VAL A 80 6.54 8.27 -7.99
N GLU A 81 7.61 8.63 -7.30
CA GLU A 81 8.71 9.44 -7.85
C GLU A 81 9.42 8.73 -9.01
N ALA A 82 9.67 7.43 -8.91
CA ALA A 82 10.29 6.63 -9.98
C ALA A 82 9.42 6.57 -11.23
N VAL A 83 8.11 6.41 -11.08
CA VAL A 83 7.16 6.41 -12.20
C VAL A 83 7.04 7.82 -12.80
N ALA A 84 6.96 8.86 -11.97
CA ALA A 84 6.93 10.25 -12.43
C ALA A 84 8.19 10.62 -13.24
N ALA A 85 9.35 10.17 -12.78
CA ALA A 85 10.64 10.38 -13.46
C ALA A 85 10.89 9.44 -14.66
N ARG A 86 9.95 8.53 -14.97
CA ARG A 86 10.06 7.52 -16.03
C ARG A 86 11.23 6.53 -15.85
N LEU A 87 11.69 6.33 -14.62
CA LEU A 87 12.60 5.25 -14.26
C LEU A 87 11.88 3.89 -14.26
N ALA A 88 10.55 3.93 -14.05
CA ALA A 88 9.63 2.82 -14.26
C ALA A 88 8.48 3.26 -15.16
N ASP A 89 7.95 2.33 -15.96
CA ASP A 89 6.76 2.56 -16.80
C ASP A 89 5.48 2.52 -15.94
N ALA A 90 5.49 1.67 -14.91
CA ALA A 90 4.40 1.50 -13.97
C ALA A 90 4.94 1.19 -12.56
N GLY A 91 4.07 1.33 -11.55
CA GLY A 91 4.41 1.02 -10.17
C GLY A 91 3.23 0.49 -9.38
N SER A 92 3.50 -0.45 -8.48
CA SER A 92 2.54 -0.94 -7.49
C SER A 92 2.73 -0.17 -6.20
N VAL A 93 1.68 0.49 -5.70
CA VAL A 93 1.78 1.45 -4.60
C VAL A 93 0.57 1.36 -3.67
N ASP A 94 0.78 1.76 -2.42
CA ASP A 94 -0.31 1.98 -1.47
C ASP A 94 -1.18 3.15 -1.94
N GLY A 95 -2.46 2.89 -2.16
CA GLY A 95 -3.41 3.90 -2.64
C GLY A 95 -3.60 5.05 -1.64
N TYR A 96 -3.59 4.76 -0.33
CA TYR A 96 -3.64 5.78 0.70
C TYR A 96 -2.42 6.72 0.61
N VAL A 97 -1.22 6.18 0.38
CA VAL A 97 -0.02 7.00 0.23
C VAL A 97 -0.12 7.88 -1.03
N TRP A 98 -0.55 7.31 -2.15
CA TRP A 98 -0.74 8.07 -3.41
C TRP A 98 -1.75 9.20 -3.25
N GLU A 99 -2.92 8.92 -2.64
CA GLU A 99 -3.96 9.92 -2.39
C GLU A 99 -3.50 11.00 -1.40
N THR A 100 -2.74 10.62 -0.36
CA THR A 100 -2.19 11.57 0.61
C THR A 100 -1.15 12.49 -0.05
N MET A 101 -0.26 11.96 -0.89
CA MET A 101 0.67 12.77 -1.68
C MET A 101 -0.07 13.73 -2.61
N ARG A 102 -1.20 13.29 -3.21
CA ARG A 102 -2.05 14.13 -4.07
C ARG A 102 -2.66 15.29 -3.28
N LEU A 103 -3.22 15.02 -2.10
CA LEU A 103 -3.78 16.06 -1.23
C LEU A 103 -2.73 17.05 -0.74
N GLN A 104 -1.50 16.61 -0.55
CA GLN A 104 -0.37 17.46 -0.18
C GLN A 104 0.21 18.25 -1.37
N GLY A 105 -0.35 18.10 -2.57
CA GLY A 105 0.10 18.82 -3.76
C GLY A 105 1.49 18.42 -4.27
N MET A 106 1.92 17.18 -3.98
CA MET A 106 3.24 16.72 -4.39
C MET A 106 3.34 16.55 -5.91
N ASN A 107 4.34 17.19 -6.51
CA ASN A 107 4.49 17.27 -7.97
C ASN A 107 4.58 15.90 -8.65
N ALA A 108 5.26 14.93 -8.03
CA ALA A 108 5.40 13.59 -8.61
C ALA A 108 4.05 12.91 -8.89
N VAL A 109 3.05 13.11 -8.02
CA VAL A 109 1.71 12.54 -8.22
C VAL A 109 1.04 13.09 -9.46
N THR A 110 1.19 14.40 -9.75
CA THR A 110 0.58 15.03 -10.92
C THR A 110 1.07 14.47 -12.25
N MET A 111 2.29 13.89 -12.25
CA MET A 111 2.93 13.24 -13.40
C MET A 111 2.53 11.77 -13.55
N THR A 112 1.74 11.25 -12.62
CA THR A 112 1.27 9.86 -12.61
C THR A 112 -0.24 9.79 -12.66
N GLU A 113 -0.79 8.65 -13.06
CA GLU A 113 -2.22 8.36 -12.95
C GLU A 113 -2.46 6.92 -12.53
N VAL A 114 -3.59 6.70 -11.86
CA VAL A 114 -4.04 5.39 -11.41
C VAL A 114 -4.79 4.71 -12.55
N VAL A 115 -4.31 3.54 -12.96
CA VAL A 115 -4.94 2.75 -14.04
C VAL A 115 -5.67 1.51 -13.51
N TRP A 116 -5.40 1.13 -12.26
CA TRP A 116 -6.10 0.02 -11.63
C TRP A 116 -6.10 0.18 -10.10
N LYS A 117 -7.17 -0.30 -9.46
CA LYS A 117 -7.33 -0.36 -8.00
C LYS A 117 -7.72 -1.78 -7.59
N SER A 118 -7.15 -2.25 -6.48
CA SER A 118 -7.49 -3.55 -5.90
C SER A 118 -8.84 -3.53 -5.18
N GLU A 119 -9.25 -4.71 -4.71
CA GLU A 119 -10.17 -4.83 -3.59
C GLU A 119 -9.62 -4.14 -2.33
N PHE A 120 -10.48 -3.97 -1.32
CA PHE A 120 -10.05 -3.42 -0.03
C PHE A 120 -9.37 -4.48 0.83
N PHE A 121 -8.25 -4.10 1.43
CA PHE A 121 -7.51 -4.87 2.42
C PHE A 121 -7.56 -4.19 3.78
N GLY A 122 -7.34 -4.95 4.86
CA GLY A 122 -7.13 -4.37 6.19
C GLY A 122 -5.96 -3.38 6.15
N PHE A 123 -6.19 -2.17 6.69
CA PHE A 123 -5.17 -1.13 6.72
C PHE A 123 -3.96 -1.60 7.53
N PRO A 124 -2.70 -1.28 7.14
CA PRO A 124 -1.50 -1.67 7.88
C PRO A 124 -1.60 -1.31 9.37
N PRO A 125 -1.54 -2.29 10.27
CA PRO A 125 -1.80 -2.05 11.68
C PRO A 125 -0.57 -1.52 12.42
N LEU A 126 -0.80 -0.84 13.52
CA LEU A 126 0.22 -0.66 14.56
C LEU A 126 0.32 -1.94 15.40
N VAL A 127 1.54 -2.40 15.59
CA VAL A 127 1.84 -3.63 16.35
C VAL A 127 2.91 -3.38 17.40
N THR A 128 2.84 -4.14 18.49
CA THR A 128 3.90 -4.19 19.48
C THR A 128 4.66 -5.52 19.36
N ARG A 129 5.93 -5.53 19.77
CA ARG A 129 6.68 -6.78 19.93
C ARG A 129 6.01 -7.68 21.01
N LYS A 130 6.26 -8.96 20.95
CA LYS A 130 5.87 -9.87 22.03
C LYS A 130 6.56 -9.45 23.34
N GLY A 131 5.87 -9.59 24.47
CA GLY A 131 6.42 -9.32 25.79
C GLY A 131 6.33 -7.85 26.24
N VAL A 132 5.66 -6.97 25.49
CA VAL A 132 5.26 -5.66 26.03
C VAL A 132 4.28 -5.90 27.18
N SER A 133 4.54 -5.29 28.36
CA SER A 133 3.68 -5.45 29.51
C SER A 133 2.28 -4.91 29.25
N HIS A 134 1.28 -5.58 29.80
CA HIS A 134 -0.13 -5.24 29.60
C HIS A 134 -0.47 -3.77 29.91
N PRO A 135 0.00 -3.14 31.01
CA PRO A 135 -0.28 -1.74 31.29
C PRO A 135 0.25 -0.77 30.23
N TYR A 136 1.42 -1.03 29.62
CA TYR A 136 1.94 -0.20 28.54
C TYR A 136 1.14 -0.37 27.26
N PHE A 137 0.76 -1.60 26.94
CA PHE A 137 -0.08 -1.89 25.78
C PHE A 137 -1.42 -1.13 25.87
N GLU A 138 -2.11 -1.22 27.03
CA GLU A 138 -3.39 -0.54 27.25
C GLU A 138 -3.27 0.98 27.18
N LYS A 139 -2.23 1.57 27.78
CA LYS A 139 -1.98 3.00 27.69
C LYS A 139 -1.79 3.49 26.26
N LEU A 140 -0.99 2.80 25.48
CA LEU A 140 -0.74 3.13 24.08
C LEU A 140 -2.02 2.98 23.24
N GLN A 141 -2.76 1.90 23.43
CA GLN A 141 -4.02 1.66 22.73
C GLN A 141 -5.05 2.74 23.05
N THR A 142 -5.25 3.04 24.36
CA THR A 142 -6.17 4.09 24.81
C THR A 142 -5.81 5.45 24.21
N ALA A 143 -4.53 5.82 24.22
CA ALA A 143 -4.07 7.07 23.65
C ALA A 143 -4.37 7.17 22.14
N LEU A 144 -4.11 6.10 21.36
CA LEU A 144 -4.41 6.06 19.93
C LEU A 144 -5.92 6.19 19.66
N LEU A 145 -6.74 5.45 20.40
CA LEU A 145 -8.20 5.47 20.24
C LEU A 145 -8.80 6.83 20.64
N ALA A 146 -8.18 7.54 21.58
CA ALA A 146 -8.62 8.85 22.05
C ALA A 146 -8.14 10.04 21.19
N MET A 147 -7.23 9.82 20.21
CA MET A 147 -6.68 10.91 19.39
C MET A 147 -7.75 11.82 18.74
N PRO A 148 -8.91 11.33 18.28
CA PRO A 148 -9.95 12.20 17.73
C PRO A 148 -10.59 13.15 18.73
N GLN A 149 -10.49 12.89 20.05
CA GLN A 149 -11.03 13.73 21.12
C GLN A 149 -10.02 14.74 21.66
N ASP A 150 -8.76 14.66 21.26
CA ASP A 150 -7.67 15.55 21.66
C ASP A 150 -7.27 16.48 20.54
N GLU A 151 -7.07 17.77 20.81
CA GLU A 151 -6.75 18.78 19.79
C GLU A 151 -5.41 18.47 19.10
N GLY A 152 -4.39 18.08 19.87
CA GLY A 152 -3.09 17.64 19.33
C GLY A 152 -3.22 16.37 18.51
N GLY A 153 -4.04 15.41 19.00
CA GLY A 153 -4.36 14.18 18.27
C GLY A 153 -5.05 14.44 16.94
N GLN A 154 -6.03 15.33 16.90
CA GLN A 154 -6.71 15.75 15.68
C GLN A 154 -5.73 16.40 14.68
N ALA A 155 -4.79 17.24 15.15
CA ALA A 155 -3.79 17.86 14.29
C ALA A 155 -2.88 16.82 13.65
N LEU A 156 -2.42 15.81 14.41
CA LEU A 156 -1.62 14.70 13.89
C LEU A 156 -2.40 13.84 12.90
N LEU A 157 -3.66 13.51 13.20
CA LEU A 157 -4.51 12.73 12.29
C LEU A 157 -4.72 13.46 10.95
N ARG A 158 -5.00 14.77 10.98
CA ARG A 158 -5.09 15.59 9.75
C ARG A 158 -3.79 15.56 8.95
N ALA A 159 -2.63 15.70 9.62
CA ALA A 159 -1.33 15.66 8.97
C ALA A 159 -1.05 14.31 8.29
N MET A 160 -1.55 13.22 8.88
CA MET A 160 -1.44 11.86 8.33
C MET A 160 -2.56 11.50 7.35
N ASN A 161 -3.54 12.37 7.10
CA ASN A 161 -4.72 12.05 6.30
C ASN A 161 -5.47 10.81 6.85
N LEU A 162 -5.63 10.74 8.17
CA LEU A 162 -6.36 9.70 8.89
C LEU A 162 -7.50 10.30 9.71
N ASN A 163 -8.51 9.48 10.02
CA ASN A 163 -9.67 9.89 10.82
C ASN A 163 -9.54 9.47 12.30
N GLY A 164 -8.69 8.49 12.58
CA GLY A 164 -8.51 7.93 13.92
C GLY A 164 -7.92 6.55 13.88
N PHE A 165 -8.15 5.81 14.96
CA PHE A 165 -7.75 4.42 15.10
C PHE A 165 -8.91 3.60 15.66
N THR A 166 -8.91 2.31 15.37
CA THR A 166 -9.87 1.34 15.91
C THR A 166 -9.16 0.10 16.42
N ASN A 167 -9.85 -0.68 17.24
CA ASN A 167 -9.39 -2.00 17.59
C ASN A 167 -9.36 -2.88 16.36
N GLY A 168 -8.29 -3.67 16.24
CA GLY A 168 -8.14 -4.60 15.14
C GLY A 168 -8.30 -6.05 15.57
N THR A 169 -8.65 -6.89 14.62
CA THR A 169 -8.64 -8.34 14.77
C THR A 169 -7.78 -8.99 13.68
N PRO A 170 -7.16 -10.16 13.96
CA PRO A 170 -6.40 -10.87 12.93
C PRO A 170 -7.21 -11.19 11.67
N LYS A 171 -8.53 -11.34 11.78
CA LYS A 171 -9.44 -11.63 10.67
C LYS A 171 -9.45 -10.53 9.59
N MET A 172 -9.18 -9.28 9.97
CA MET A 172 -9.09 -8.16 9.01
C MET A 172 -8.01 -8.35 7.92
N PHE A 173 -7.07 -9.27 8.15
CA PHE A 173 -5.93 -9.52 7.27
C PHE A 173 -5.99 -10.90 6.57
N ASP A 174 -7.13 -11.58 6.64
CA ASP A 174 -7.27 -12.93 6.08
C ASP A 174 -7.13 -12.95 4.56
N SER A 175 -7.65 -11.95 3.86
CA SER A 175 -7.50 -11.82 2.40
C SER A 175 -6.02 -11.71 2.00
N ILE A 176 -5.22 -10.98 2.77
CA ILE A 176 -3.77 -10.86 2.54
C ILE A 176 -3.07 -12.21 2.77
N ARG A 177 -3.45 -12.95 3.84
CA ARG A 177 -2.90 -14.30 4.10
C ARG A 177 -3.25 -15.29 3.00
N LEU A 178 -4.49 -15.26 2.52
CA LEU A 178 -4.92 -16.12 1.41
C LEU A 178 -4.16 -15.79 0.12
N GLN A 179 -4.00 -14.51 -0.18
CA GLN A 179 -3.23 -14.07 -1.33
C GLN A 179 -1.75 -14.51 -1.23
N ALA A 180 -1.13 -14.36 -0.06
CA ALA A 180 0.24 -14.82 0.17
C ALA A 180 0.40 -16.33 -0.05
N LYS A 181 -0.56 -17.13 0.44
CA LYS A 181 -0.55 -18.58 0.22
C LYS A 181 -0.68 -18.96 -1.25
N SER A 182 -1.48 -18.22 -2.03
CA SER A 182 -1.68 -18.51 -3.46
C SER A 182 -0.43 -18.27 -4.31
N ILE A 183 0.50 -17.43 -3.85
CA ILE A 183 1.76 -17.12 -4.54
C ILE A 183 2.89 -18.04 -4.04
N SER A 184 2.82 -18.50 -2.80
CA SER A 184 3.83 -19.34 -2.14
C SER A 184 3.80 -20.82 -2.59
N VAL A 185 3.02 -21.19 -3.61
CA VAL A 185 3.08 -22.53 -4.16
C VAL A 185 4.42 -22.68 -4.88
N PRO A 186 5.32 -23.59 -4.44
CA PRO A 186 6.55 -23.85 -5.16
C PRO A 186 6.18 -24.28 -6.58
N ALA A 187 6.82 -23.71 -7.54
CA ALA A 187 6.80 -24.30 -8.89
C ALA A 187 7.36 -25.72 -8.76
N ALA A 188 6.51 -26.71 -9.06
CA ALA A 188 6.92 -28.08 -9.18
C ALA A 188 7.94 -28.24 -10.33
#